data_58d9ba58b148cb53d6e511faddc6471c
#
_entry.id   58d9ba58b148cb53d6e511faddc6471c
#
_cell.length_a   1.000
_cell.length_b   1.000
_cell.length_c   1.000
_cell.angle_alpha   90.00
_cell.angle_beta   90.00
_cell.angle_gamma   90.00
#
_symmetry.space_group_name_H-M   'P 1'
#
loop_
_entity.id
_entity.type
_entity.pdbx_description
1 polymer ?
#
loop_
_entity_poly.entity_id
_entity_poly.type
_entity_poly.pdbx_seq_one_letter_code
_entity_poly.pdbx_strand_id
1 'polypeptide(L)'
;MARISGIDIPREKRVEIALTYIYGVGRTRALTTLAETGIDGNIRVKDLSDEQLVALRDYIEGNFKVEGDLRREVAADIRRKVEIGSYEGIRHRRGLPVRGQRTKTNARTRKGPKRTVAGKKKPGRK
;
A
#
# COMPACT_ATOMS: atom_id res chain seq x y z
N MET A 1 -0.60 18.29 14.97
CA MET A 1 -0.63 16.96 14.34
C MET A 1 0.57 16.86 13.41
N ALA A 2 1.37 15.77 13.50
CA ALA A 2 2.47 15.58 12.58
C ALA A 2 1.93 15.03 11.26
N ARG A 3 1.96 15.85 10.20
CA ARG A 3 1.41 15.51 8.88
C ARG A 3 2.49 15.60 7.83
N ILE A 4 2.68 14.51 7.08
CA ILE A 4 3.65 14.41 5.97
C ILE A 4 2.91 13.91 4.73
N SER A 5 3.08 14.58 3.59
CA SER A 5 2.44 14.25 2.30
C SER A 5 0.91 14.01 2.41
N GLY A 6 0.25 14.80 3.26
CA GLY A 6 -1.19 14.71 3.49
C GLY A 6 -1.66 13.62 4.46
N ILE A 7 -0.76 12.80 5.00
CA ILE A 7 -1.08 11.71 5.95
C ILE A 7 -0.67 12.07 7.36
N ASP A 8 -1.54 11.79 8.31
CA ASP A 8 -1.25 11.93 9.74
C ASP A 8 -0.45 10.72 10.21
N ILE A 9 0.78 10.96 10.66
CA ILE A 9 1.64 9.91 11.19
C ILE A 9 1.40 9.70 12.69
N PRO A 10 1.44 8.44 13.19
CA PRO A 10 1.14 8.13 14.58
C PRO A 10 2.21 8.70 15.53
N ARG A 11 1.79 9.53 16.47
CA ARG A 11 2.68 10.28 17.39
C ARG A 11 3.44 9.42 18.37
N GLU A 12 2.82 8.34 18.85
CA GLU A 12 3.38 7.47 19.88
C GLU A 12 4.43 6.48 19.35
N LYS A 13 4.58 6.39 18.04
CA LYS A 13 5.54 5.48 17.42
C LYS A 13 6.89 6.16 17.19
N ARG A 14 7.96 5.35 17.12
CA ARG A 14 9.27 5.80 16.67
C ARG A 14 9.16 6.30 15.23
N VAL A 15 9.95 7.32 14.89
CA VAL A 15 9.92 7.95 13.55
C VAL A 15 10.17 6.93 12.45
N GLU A 16 11.13 6.01 12.64
CA GLU A 16 11.42 4.91 11.71
C GLU A 16 10.16 4.12 11.32
N ILE A 17 9.32 3.80 12.31
CA ILE A 17 8.09 3.04 12.08
C ILE A 17 6.97 3.93 11.58
N ALA A 18 6.88 5.16 12.09
CA ALA A 18 5.83 6.09 11.71
C ALA A 18 5.90 6.48 10.22
N LEU A 19 7.08 6.64 9.66
CA LEU A 19 7.27 6.92 8.23
C LEU A 19 6.74 5.79 7.33
N THR A 20 6.75 4.55 7.77
CA THR A 20 6.21 3.42 7.00
C THR A 20 4.68 3.43 6.84
N TYR A 21 3.97 4.32 7.53
CA TYR A 21 2.53 4.52 7.33
C TYR A 21 2.23 5.31 6.06
N ILE A 22 3.23 5.98 5.49
CA ILE A 22 3.10 6.70 4.22
C ILE A 22 3.17 5.68 3.08
N TYR A 23 2.17 5.65 2.23
CA TYR A 23 2.15 4.74 1.06
C TYR A 23 3.29 5.08 0.10
N GLY A 24 4.17 4.11 -0.12
CA GLY A 24 5.39 4.27 -0.92
C GLY A 24 6.67 4.40 -0.09
N VAL A 25 6.56 4.57 1.24
CA VAL A 25 7.71 4.57 2.14
C VAL A 25 7.72 3.27 2.94
N GLY A 26 8.62 2.38 2.57
CA GLY A 26 8.91 1.16 3.34
C GLY A 26 10.05 1.41 4.33
N ARG A 27 10.41 0.37 5.09
CA ARG A 27 11.49 0.45 6.09
C ARG A 27 12.80 0.96 5.51
N THR A 28 13.22 0.47 4.35
CA THR A 28 14.47 0.90 3.69
C THR A 28 14.45 2.39 3.38
N ARG A 29 13.39 2.89 2.74
CA ARG A 29 13.26 4.32 2.43
C ARG A 29 13.18 5.17 3.68
N ALA A 30 12.51 4.71 4.73
CA ALA A 30 12.47 5.40 6.01
C ALA A 30 13.87 5.54 6.61
N LEU A 31 14.65 4.47 6.65
CA LEU A 31 16.03 4.51 7.15
C LEU A 31 16.93 5.43 6.31
N THR A 32 16.83 5.37 4.98
CA THR A 32 17.57 6.28 4.09
C THR A 32 17.20 7.74 4.37
N THR A 33 15.91 8.05 4.49
CA THR A 33 15.44 9.40 4.80
C THR A 33 16.02 9.91 6.11
N LEU A 34 16.02 9.07 7.16
CA LEU A 34 16.55 9.42 8.46
C LEU A 34 18.06 9.63 8.45
N ALA A 35 18.79 8.79 7.70
CA ALA A 35 20.24 8.94 7.54
C ALA A 35 20.61 10.26 6.84
N GLU A 36 19.90 10.60 5.77
CA GLU A 36 20.15 11.82 4.99
C GLU A 36 19.73 13.11 5.74
N THR A 37 18.67 13.04 6.54
CA THR A 37 18.23 14.17 7.35
C THR A 37 18.95 14.29 8.71
N GLY A 38 19.77 13.30 9.06
CA GLY A 38 20.50 13.28 10.33
C GLY A 38 19.62 13.12 11.57
N ILE A 39 18.42 12.56 11.44
CA ILE A 39 17.44 12.41 12.51
C ILE A 39 17.51 10.98 13.07
N ASP A 40 17.61 10.84 14.40
CA ASP A 40 17.58 9.52 15.05
C ASP A 40 16.19 8.87 14.89
N GLY A 41 16.15 7.71 14.27
CA GLY A 41 14.92 6.93 14.04
C GLY A 41 14.25 6.41 15.32
N ASN A 42 14.95 6.39 16.44
CA ASN A 42 14.41 5.93 17.73
C ASN A 42 13.55 6.99 18.45
N ILE A 43 13.69 8.26 18.08
CA ILE A 43 12.88 9.36 18.64
C ILE A 43 11.41 9.08 18.30
N ARG A 44 10.52 9.42 19.22
CA ARG A 44 9.07 9.36 18.96
C ARG A 44 8.61 10.57 18.16
N VAL A 45 7.61 10.38 17.31
CA VAL A 45 7.09 11.47 16.47
C VAL A 45 6.64 12.69 17.27
N LYS A 46 6.14 12.49 18.49
CA LYS A 46 5.73 13.59 19.39
C LYS A 46 6.88 14.46 19.87
N ASP A 47 8.09 13.91 19.90
CA ASP A 47 9.30 14.56 20.42
C ASP A 47 10.12 15.23 19.29
N LEU A 48 9.65 15.16 18.04
CA LEU A 48 10.26 15.84 16.90
C LEU A 48 9.99 17.35 16.94
N SER A 49 11.01 18.13 16.60
CA SER A 49 10.83 19.56 16.33
C SER A 49 10.11 19.81 15.00
N ASP A 50 9.51 20.99 14.87
CA ASP A 50 8.85 21.40 13.63
C ASP A 50 9.84 21.47 12.45
N GLU A 51 11.09 21.90 12.71
CA GLU A 51 12.16 21.92 11.71
C GLU A 51 12.50 20.53 11.20
N GLN A 52 12.58 19.53 12.08
CA GLN A 52 12.82 18.14 11.73
C GLN A 52 11.66 17.56 10.91
N LEU A 53 10.43 17.90 11.25
CA LEU A 53 9.25 17.49 10.47
C LEU A 53 9.24 18.09 9.06
N VAL A 54 9.66 19.34 8.91
CA VAL A 54 9.80 19.99 7.60
C VAL A 54 10.91 19.30 6.80
N ALA A 55 12.08 19.07 7.38
CA ALA A 55 13.18 18.38 6.70
C ALA A 55 12.79 16.97 6.20
N LEU A 56 12.08 16.19 7.03
CA LEU A 56 11.56 14.87 6.61
C LEU A 56 10.57 14.98 5.46
N ARG A 57 9.67 15.95 5.51
CA ARG A 57 8.69 16.19 4.45
C ARG A 57 9.37 16.53 3.13
N ASP A 58 10.24 17.53 3.15
CA ASP A 58 10.92 18.03 1.96
C ASP A 58 11.78 16.94 1.31
N TYR A 59 12.48 16.15 2.12
CA TYR A 59 13.26 15.04 1.60
C TYR A 59 12.38 13.95 0.95
N ILE A 60 11.27 13.57 1.58
CA ILE A 60 10.36 12.54 1.06
C ILE A 60 9.69 13.02 -0.22
N GLU A 61 9.17 14.24 -0.25
CA GLU A 61 8.47 14.80 -1.41
C GLU A 61 9.42 15.08 -2.57
N GLY A 62 10.67 15.45 -2.30
CA GLY A 62 11.67 15.68 -3.33
C GLY A 62 12.25 14.42 -3.96
N ASN A 63 12.38 13.34 -3.20
CA ASN A 63 13.08 12.13 -3.65
C ASN A 63 12.17 10.94 -3.98
N PHE A 64 10.95 10.90 -3.45
CA PHE A 64 10.05 9.76 -3.61
C PHE A 64 8.68 10.18 -4.13
N LYS A 65 8.15 9.39 -5.05
CA LYS A 65 6.72 9.44 -5.35
C LYS A 65 5.97 8.69 -4.25
N VAL A 66 5.07 9.36 -3.57
CA VAL A 66 4.33 8.81 -2.44
C VAL A 66 2.83 9.10 -2.57
N GLU A 67 2.04 8.41 -1.80
CA GLU A 67 0.58 8.60 -1.65
C GLU A 67 -0.17 8.79 -2.97
N GLY A 68 -0.75 9.94 -3.21
CA GLY A 68 -1.63 10.21 -4.35
C GLY A 68 -0.95 10.02 -5.70
N ASP A 69 0.28 10.49 -5.84
CA ASP A 69 1.06 10.39 -7.08
C ASP A 69 1.41 8.94 -7.39
N LEU A 70 1.88 8.20 -6.39
CA LEU A 70 2.18 6.78 -6.55
C LEU A 70 0.93 5.95 -6.85
N ARG A 71 -0.20 6.25 -6.17
CA ARG A 71 -1.47 5.55 -6.44
C ARG A 71 -1.95 5.78 -7.86
N ARG A 72 -1.83 7.02 -8.38
CA ARG A 72 -2.18 7.35 -9.76
C ARG A 72 -1.29 6.63 -10.76
N GLU A 73 0.01 6.58 -10.52
CA GLU A 73 0.97 5.88 -11.36
C GLU A 73 0.67 4.37 -11.43
N VAL A 74 0.51 3.72 -10.29
CA VAL A 74 0.16 2.29 -10.22
C VAL A 74 -1.18 2.01 -10.91
N ALA A 75 -2.19 2.85 -10.70
CA ALA A 75 -3.49 2.70 -11.36
C ALA A 75 -3.39 2.88 -12.88
N ALA A 76 -2.57 3.83 -13.36
CA ALA A 76 -2.32 4.03 -14.78
C ALA A 76 -1.60 2.84 -15.41
N ASP A 77 -0.61 2.27 -14.73
CA ASP A 77 0.12 1.08 -15.21
C ASP A 77 -0.79 -0.16 -15.31
N ILE A 78 -1.65 -0.36 -14.31
CA ILE A 78 -2.64 -1.45 -14.36
C ILE A 78 -3.62 -1.23 -15.52
N ARG A 79 -4.12 0.00 -15.68
CA ARG A 79 -5.03 0.35 -16.78
C ARG A 79 -4.39 0.07 -18.13
N ARG A 80 -3.14 0.50 -18.34
CA ARG A 80 -2.39 0.22 -19.55
C ARG A 80 -2.29 -1.26 -19.85
N LYS A 81 -1.98 -2.11 -18.84
CA LYS A 81 -1.94 -3.58 -19.01
C LYS A 81 -3.31 -4.17 -19.41
N VAL A 82 -4.38 -3.61 -18.89
CA VAL A 82 -5.75 -4.00 -19.23
C VAL A 82 -6.11 -3.60 -20.66
N GLU A 83 -5.76 -2.39 -21.08
CA GLU A 83 -6.05 -1.84 -22.40
C GLU A 83 -5.33 -2.59 -23.53
N ILE A 84 -4.06 -2.94 -23.34
CA ILE A 84 -3.31 -3.76 -24.32
C ILE A 84 -3.74 -5.23 -24.34
N GLY A 85 -4.66 -5.65 -23.47
CA GLY A 85 -5.17 -7.02 -23.44
C GLY A 85 -4.16 -8.06 -22.96
N SER A 86 -3.13 -7.67 -22.20
CA SER A 86 -2.14 -8.60 -21.66
C SER A 86 -2.78 -9.62 -20.70
N TYR A 87 -2.14 -10.79 -20.55
CA TYR A 87 -2.59 -11.80 -19.58
C TYR A 87 -2.73 -11.23 -18.17
N GLU A 88 -1.74 -10.47 -17.71
CA GLU A 88 -1.78 -9.79 -16.43
C GLU A 88 -2.95 -8.80 -16.32
N GLY A 89 -3.23 -8.04 -17.38
CA GLY A 89 -4.35 -7.12 -17.46
C GLY A 89 -5.70 -7.83 -17.35
N ILE A 90 -5.86 -8.97 -18.03
CA ILE A 90 -7.07 -9.80 -17.91
C ILE A 90 -7.24 -10.31 -16.48
N ARG A 91 -6.16 -10.73 -15.83
CA ARG A 91 -6.19 -11.17 -14.42
C ARG A 91 -6.60 -10.02 -13.49
N HIS A 92 -6.06 -8.82 -13.70
CA HIS A 92 -6.47 -7.63 -12.94
C HIS A 92 -7.96 -7.33 -13.14
N ARG A 93 -8.45 -7.33 -14.38
CA ARG A 93 -9.86 -7.07 -14.69
C ARG A 93 -10.80 -8.08 -14.03
N ARG A 94 -10.39 -9.36 -13.96
CA ARG A 94 -11.17 -10.43 -13.33
C ARG A 94 -11.02 -10.52 -11.81
N GLY A 95 -10.18 -9.70 -11.20
CA GLY A 95 -9.92 -9.76 -9.75
C GLY A 95 -9.23 -11.06 -9.31
N LEU A 96 -8.40 -11.64 -10.17
CA LEU A 96 -7.69 -12.88 -9.91
C LEU A 96 -6.21 -12.62 -9.63
N PRO A 97 -5.49 -13.56 -8.96
CA PRO A 97 -4.05 -13.48 -8.79
C PRO A 97 -3.33 -13.34 -10.13
N VAL A 98 -2.35 -12.42 -10.19
CA VAL A 98 -1.65 -12.05 -11.43
C VAL A 98 -0.35 -12.84 -11.60
N ARG A 99 0.26 -13.29 -10.51
CA ARG A 99 1.60 -13.90 -10.49
C ARG A 99 1.59 -15.44 -10.53
N GLY A 100 0.64 -16.05 -11.22
CA GLY A 100 0.59 -17.50 -11.43
C GLY A 100 0.19 -18.33 -10.21
N GLN A 101 -0.34 -17.72 -9.14
CA GLN A 101 -0.78 -18.45 -7.97
C GLN A 101 -1.98 -19.36 -8.30
N ARG A 102 -2.05 -20.50 -7.61
CA ARG A 102 -3.14 -21.46 -7.76
C ARG A 102 -4.48 -20.85 -7.34
N THR A 103 -5.51 -21.03 -8.19
CA THR A 103 -6.84 -20.43 -7.97
C THR A 103 -7.93 -21.45 -7.69
N LYS A 104 -7.65 -22.76 -7.86
CA LYS A 104 -8.64 -23.84 -7.68
C LYS A 104 -9.15 -23.89 -6.24
N THR A 105 -8.30 -23.75 -5.25
CA THR A 105 -8.63 -23.95 -3.82
C THR A 105 -8.65 -22.65 -3.04
N ASN A 106 -7.60 -21.84 -3.11
CA ASN A 106 -7.33 -20.67 -2.28
C ASN A 106 -7.42 -19.36 -3.09
N ALA A 107 -6.51 -18.43 -2.89
CA ALA A 107 -6.48 -17.09 -3.48
C ALA A 107 -7.60 -16.16 -2.97
N ARG A 108 -7.98 -16.33 -1.70
CA ARG A 108 -9.09 -15.57 -1.09
C ARG A 108 -8.83 -14.07 -1.01
N THR A 109 -7.59 -13.65 -0.84
CA THR A 109 -7.22 -12.22 -0.80
C THR A 109 -7.71 -11.47 -2.04
N ARG A 110 -7.58 -12.07 -3.24
CA ARG A 110 -8.02 -11.46 -4.50
C ARG A 110 -9.49 -11.77 -4.82
N LYS A 111 -9.94 -13.02 -4.59
CA LYS A 111 -11.29 -13.47 -4.91
C LYS A 111 -12.34 -12.97 -3.91
N GLY A 112 -11.93 -12.61 -2.69
CA GLY A 112 -12.83 -12.31 -1.59
C GLY A 112 -13.37 -13.57 -0.87
N PRO A 113 -14.30 -13.39 0.11
CA PRO A 113 -14.88 -14.48 0.87
C PRO A 113 -15.55 -15.54 -0.03
N LYS A 114 -15.62 -16.77 0.45
CA LYS A 114 -16.38 -17.82 -0.23
C LYS A 114 -17.87 -17.43 -0.25
N ARG A 115 -18.46 -17.41 -1.42
CA ARG A 115 -19.91 -17.24 -1.57
C ARG A 115 -20.54 -18.63 -1.60
N THR A 116 -21.50 -18.86 -0.72
CA THR A 116 -22.31 -20.07 -0.71
C THR A 116 -23.29 -19.98 -1.87
N VAL A 117 -23.28 -20.96 -2.76
CA VAL A 117 -24.32 -21.11 -3.78
C VAL A 117 -25.43 -21.94 -3.15
N ALA A 118 -26.67 -21.42 -3.15
CA ALA A 118 -27.82 -22.17 -2.67
C ALA A 118 -27.92 -23.47 -3.48
N GLY A 119 -27.80 -24.61 -2.80
CA GLY A 119 -27.98 -25.91 -3.43
C GLY A 119 -29.41 -26.04 -3.98
N LYS A 120 -29.58 -26.59 -5.19
CA LYS A 120 -30.89 -27.00 -5.67
C LYS A 120 -31.50 -27.93 -4.63
N LYS A 121 -32.66 -27.55 -4.08
CA LYS A 121 -33.44 -28.41 -3.19
C LYS A 121 -33.65 -29.73 -3.91
N LYS A 122 -33.11 -30.85 -3.40
CA LYS A 122 -33.38 -32.16 -3.97
C LYS A 122 -34.91 -32.36 -3.96
N PRO A 123 -35.53 -32.73 -5.07
CA PRO A 123 -36.95 -33.04 -5.05
C PRO A 123 -37.21 -34.13 -4.02
N GLY A 124 -38.16 -33.89 -3.12
CA GLY A 124 -38.52 -34.85 -2.09
C GLY A 124 -38.87 -36.20 -2.74
N ARG A 125 -38.25 -37.26 -2.25
CA ARG A 125 -38.66 -38.63 -2.62
C ARG A 125 -40.11 -38.78 -2.20
N LYS A 126 -41.01 -38.97 -3.18
CA LYS A 126 -42.37 -39.47 -2.93
C LYS A 126 -42.29 -40.92 -2.52
#